data_50914f74ee1350aabc9cc3e306f0bf85
#
_entry.id   50914f74ee1350aabc9cc3e306f0bf85
#
_cell.length_a   1.000
_cell.length_b   1.000
_cell.length_c   1.000
_cell.angle_alpha   90.00
_cell.angle_beta   90.00
_cell.angle_gamma   90.00
#
_symmetry.space_group_name_H-M   'P 1'
#
loop_
_entity.id
_entity.type
_entity.pdbx_description
1 polymer ?
#
loop_
_entity_poly.entity_id
_entity_poly.type
_entity_poly.pdbx_seq_one_letter_code
_entity_poly.pdbx_strand_id
1 'polypeptide(L)' 'TLDELADSLDPALFFRINRQYLISRKAVQDIDLWFNGRLAVNLIVPTLERILVSKARVPDFKTWFTS' A
#
# COMPACT_ATOMS: atom_id res chain seq x y z
N THR A 1 3.98 -1.29 18.07
CA THR A 1 2.81 -1.49 17.20
C THR A 1 3.10 -1.03 15.77
N LEU A 2 2.22 -1.38 14.83
CA LEU A 2 2.35 -0.93 13.45
C LEU A 2 2.23 0.59 13.35
N ASP A 3 1.40 1.20 14.18
CA ASP A 3 1.27 2.66 14.22
C ASP A 3 2.57 3.33 14.62
N GLU A 4 3.22 2.82 15.64
CA GLU A 4 4.52 3.33 16.09
C GLU A 4 5.58 3.17 15.01
N LEU A 5 5.59 2.02 14.34
CA LEU A 5 6.51 1.75 13.25
C LEU A 5 6.29 2.71 12.10
N ALA A 6 5.03 2.94 11.71
CA ALA A 6 4.68 3.86 10.63
C ALA A 6 5.16 5.28 10.92
N ASP A 7 5.04 5.72 12.18
CA ASP A 7 5.48 7.06 12.58
C ASP A 7 7.00 7.22 12.52
N SER A 8 7.75 6.13 12.68
CA SER A 8 9.20 6.17 12.68
C SER A 8 9.81 6.01 11.28
N LEU A 9 9.01 5.66 10.25
CA LEU A 9 9.49 5.43 8.91
C LEU A 9 9.27 6.66 8.01
N ASP A 10 10.11 6.77 6.98
CA ASP A 10 10.00 7.84 5.99
C ASP A 10 8.69 7.67 5.19
N PRO A 11 7.76 8.63 5.26
CA PRO A 11 6.49 8.51 4.56
C PRO A 11 6.62 8.50 3.03
N ALA A 12 7.76 8.95 2.48
CA ALA A 12 7.99 8.85 1.05
C ALA A 12 8.31 7.43 0.60
N LEU A 13 8.83 6.60 1.50
CA LEU A 13 9.27 5.24 1.21
C LEU A 13 8.28 4.17 1.68
N PHE A 14 7.37 4.51 2.58
CA PHE A 14 6.44 3.55 3.18
C PHE A 14 5.04 4.12 3.19
N PHE A 15 4.07 3.27 2.89
CA PHE A 15 2.67 3.66 2.90
C PHE A 15 1.86 2.66 3.72
N ARG A 16 1.02 3.18 4.61
CA ARG A 16 0.13 2.34 5.39
C ARG A 16 -1.18 2.16 4.64
N ILE A 17 -1.39 0.94 4.12
CA ILE A 17 -2.59 0.61 3.36
C ILE A 17 -3.80 0.50 4.28
N ASN A 18 -3.62 -0.18 5.43
CA ASN A 18 -4.66 -0.35 6.42
C ASN A 18 -4.01 -0.67 7.77
N ARG A 19 -4.81 -1.08 8.74
CA ARG A 19 -4.30 -1.36 10.10
C ARG A 19 -3.32 -2.52 10.15
N GLN A 20 -3.37 -3.41 9.16
CA GLN A 20 -2.55 -4.63 9.14
C GLN A 20 -1.33 -4.53 8.24
N TYR A 21 -1.36 -3.65 7.23
CA TYR A 21 -0.32 -3.61 6.22
C TYR A 21 0.35 -2.25 6.10
N LEU A 22 1.66 -2.28 6.17
CA LEU A 22 2.54 -1.16 5.87
C LEU A 22 3.49 -1.67 4.80
N ILE A 23 3.53 -1.00 3.64
CA ILE A 23 4.33 -1.48 2.51
C ILE A 23 5.43 -0.51 2.15
N SER A 24 6.55 -1.07 1.66
CA SER A 24 7.65 -0.31 1.12
C SER A 24 7.40 -0.07 -0.37
N ARG A 25 7.68 1.14 -0.84
CA ARG A 25 7.56 1.45 -2.26
C ARG A 25 8.42 0.52 -3.13
N LYS A 26 9.59 0.15 -2.63
CA LYS A 26 10.49 -0.75 -3.36
C LYS A 26 9.95 -2.16 -3.49
N ALA A 27 9.04 -2.55 -2.60
CA ALA A 27 8.44 -3.89 -2.62
C ALA A 27 7.27 -3.99 -3.58
N VAL A 28 6.74 -2.87 -4.08
CA VAL A 28 5.62 -2.88 -5.02
C VAL A 28 6.13 -3.18 -6.41
N GLN A 29 5.65 -4.29 -6.98
CA GLN A 29 5.98 -4.67 -8.36
C GLN A 29 5.08 -3.91 -9.34
N ASP A 30 3.77 -3.99 -9.14
CA ASP A 30 2.80 -3.26 -9.93
C ASP A 30 1.48 -3.14 -9.17
N ILE A 31 0.52 -2.45 -9.77
CA ILE A 31 -0.81 -2.31 -9.21
C ILE A 31 -1.84 -2.58 -10.30
N ASP A 32 -2.99 -3.17 -9.91
CA ASP A 32 -4.09 -3.46 -10.81
C ASP A 32 -5.36 -2.78 -10.32
N LEU A 33 -6.20 -2.40 -11.26
CA LEU A 33 -7.54 -1.95 -10.92
C LEU A 33 -8.34 -3.14 -10.38
N TRP A 34 -9.11 -2.89 -9.31
CA TRP A 34 -9.89 -3.92 -8.66
C TRP A 34 -11.34 -3.49 -8.56
N PHE A 35 -12.20 -4.42 -8.19
CA PHE A 35 -13.63 -4.17 -8.09
C PHE A 35 -13.94 -3.07 -7.08
N ASN A 36 -15.04 -2.37 -7.30
CA ASN A 36 -15.57 -1.34 -6.40
C ASN A 36 -14.62 -0.15 -6.18
N GLY A 37 -13.80 0.18 -7.18
CA GLY A 37 -12.89 1.32 -7.10
C GLY A 37 -11.66 1.08 -6.24
N ARG A 38 -11.38 -0.17 -5.88
CA ARG A 38 -10.18 -0.54 -5.14
C ARG A 38 -8.99 -0.72 -6.07
N LEU A 39 -7.80 -0.77 -5.48
CA LEU A 39 -6.59 -1.17 -6.20
C LEU A 39 -6.00 -2.41 -5.54
N ALA A 40 -5.52 -3.33 -6.38
CA ALA A 40 -4.77 -4.49 -5.91
C ALA A 40 -3.28 -4.17 -6.04
N VAL A 41 -2.54 -4.36 -4.96
CA VAL A 41 -1.09 -4.12 -4.93
C VAL A 41 -0.37 -5.45 -5.08
N ASN A 42 0.46 -5.56 -6.11
CA ASN A 42 1.27 -6.76 -6.33
C ASN A 42 2.70 -6.49 -5.88
N LEU A 43 3.16 -7.29 -4.92
CA LEU A 43 4.51 -7.15 -4.37
C LEU A 43 5.48 -8.06 -5.12
N ILE A 44 6.77 -7.71 -5.05
CA ILE A 44 7.84 -8.54 -5.64
C ILE A 44 8.01 -9.86 -4.92
N VAL A 45 7.48 -9.96 -3.70
CA VAL A 45 7.49 -11.22 -2.93
C VAL A 45 6.08 -11.80 -2.89
N PRO A 46 5.92 -13.15 -2.87
CA PRO A 46 4.60 -13.75 -2.78
C PRO A 46 3.94 -13.43 -1.45
N THR A 47 2.62 -13.20 -1.50
CA THR A 47 1.82 -12.97 -0.30
C THR A 47 0.70 -14.01 -0.26
N LEU A 48 0.29 -14.39 0.96
CA LEU A 48 -0.80 -15.36 1.15
C LEU A 48 -2.14 -14.77 0.74
N GLU A 49 -2.32 -13.49 0.94
CA GLU A 49 -3.55 -12.79 0.62
C GLU A 49 -3.27 -11.64 -0.31
N ARG A 50 -4.27 -11.32 -1.14
CA ARG A 50 -4.18 -10.16 -2.00
C ARG A 50 -4.26 -8.89 -1.16
N ILE A 51 -3.35 -7.97 -1.39
CA ILE A 51 -3.34 -6.70 -0.69
C ILE A 51 -4.17 -5.71 -1.50
N LEU A 52 -5.24 -5.21 -0.89
CA LEU A 52 -6.15 -4.27 -1.54
C LEU A 52 -6.13 -2.92 -0.84
N VAL A 53 -6.08 -1.87 -1.64
CA VAL A 53 -6.23 -0.50 -1.15
C VAL A 53 -7.71 -0.16 -1.22
N SER A 54 -8.31 0.25 -0.10
CA SER A 54 -9.72 0.60 -0.07
C SER A 54 -9.99 1.81 -0.96
N LYS A 55 -11.24 1.94 -1.44
CA LYS A 55 -11.64 3.04 -2.31
C LYS A 55 -11.29 4.40 -1.71
N ALA A 56 -11.48 4.56 -0.40
CA ALA A 56 -11.22 5.82 0.29
C ALA A 56 -9.73 6.16 0.31
N ARG A 57 -8.85 5.15 0.26
CA ARG A 57 -7.40 5.35 0.33
C ARG A 57 -6.73 5.42 -1.04
N VAL A 58 -7.46 5.09 -2.10
CA VAL A 58 -6.89 5.04 -3.46
C VAL A 58 -6.27 6.37 -3.89
N PRO A 59 -6.92 7.53 -3.68
CA PRO A 59 -6.30 8.81 -4.07
C PRO A 59 -4.97 9.06 -3.36
N ASP A 60 -4.91 8.78 -2.07
CA ASP A 60 -3.69 8.95 -1.28
C ASP A 60 -2.60 8.00 -1.75
N PHE A 61 -2.97 6.76 -2.02
CA PHE A 61 -2.03 5.76 -2.51
C PHE A 61 -1.44 6.16 -3.87
N LYS A 62 -2.28 6.61 -4.79
CA LYS A 62 -1.82 7.03 -6.11
C LYS A 62 -0.85 8.20 -6.02
N THR A 63 -1.16 9.18 -5.20
CA THR A 63 -0.29 10.34 -4.98
C THR A 63 1.06 9.91 -4.44
N TRP A 64 1.04 9.04 -3.44
CA TRP A 64 2.27 8.51 -2.85
C TRP A 64 3.10 7.71 -3.85
N PHE A 65 2.45 6.83 -4.60
CA PHE A 65 3.14 5.92 -5.51
C PHE A 65 3.76 6.66 -6.71
N THR A 66 3.14 7.74 -7.15
CA THR A 66 3.60 8.50 -8.32
C THR A 66 4.48 9.70 -7.97
N SER A 67 4.67 9.96 -6.71
CA SER A 67 5.51 11.10 -6.26
C SER A 67 7.00 10.81 -6.36
#